data_7f3484cd9bedb052ce291792a5b0dd98
#
_entry.id   7f3484cd9bedb052ce291792a5b0dd98
#
_cell.length_a   1.000
_cell.length_b   1.000
_cell.length_c   1.000
_cell.angle_alpha   90.00
_cell.angle_beta   90.00
_cell.angle_gamma   90.00
#
_symmetry.space_group_name_H-M   'P 1'
#
loop_
_entity.id
_entity.type
_entity.pdbx_description
1 polymer ?
#
loop_
_entity_poly.entity_id
_entity_poly.type
_entity_poly.pdbx_seq_one_letter_code
_entity_poly.pdbx_strand_id
1 'polypeptide(L)'
;MLIATGAAVVLVIALIVVQQVTKGGSNKVDPSNLTGLADVQAEFDGLPETNGTIGPASAKVVITEFGDLRCPICRTFDNEVVPTLVANFVRTGKARLQFRVWPILGPNSVTAAQAAYAAQQQKSLWRFASLTYLNQGDETVNWFTTAYAHAAAQALGLDIAQFDKDRASSAANATIAKVNADASRLGFQGTPTIRVSGPGGALTVNATYAAIAAGVQKVSGTAG
;
A
#
# COMPACT_ATOMS: atom_id res chain seq x y z
N MET A 1 37.55 14.53 -53.08
CA MET A 1 37.65 14.97 -51.65
C MET A 1 36.25 15.08 -51.02
N LEU A 2 35.38 14.08 -51.19
CA LEU A 2 33.99 14.08 -50.73
C LEU A 2 33.56 12.82 -49.96
N ILE A 3 34.51 11.91 -49.62
CA ILE A 3 34.18 10.65 -48.92
C ILE A 3 34.53 10.71 -47.43
N ALA A 4 35.33 11.66 -46.99
CA ALA A 4 35.76 11.77 -45.57
C ALA A 4 34.73 12.38 -44.62
N THR A 5 33.76 13.17 -45.12
CA THR A 5 32.80 13.86 -44.27
C THR A 5 31.61 12.99 -43.86
N GLY A 6 31.27 11.97 -44.64
CA GLY A 6 30.15 11.05 -44.32
C GLY A 6 30.41 10.12 -43.13
N ALA A 7 31.66 9.62 -43.03
CA ALA A 7 32.05 8.71 -41.95
C ALA A 7 32.08 9.38 -40.54
N ALA A 8 32.50 10.63 -40.50
CA ALA A 8 32.55 11.40 -39.24
C ALA A 8 31.15 11.73 -38.69
N VAL A 9 30.18 12.03 -39.56
CA VAL A 9 28.80 12.31 -39.17
C VAL A 9 28.10 11.05 -38.65
N VAL A 10 28.33 9.90 -39.31
CA VAL A 10 27.74 8.63 -38.84
C VAL A 10 28.30 8.20 -37.49
N LEU A 11 29.63 8.39 -37.28
CA LEU A 11 30.26 8.09 -35.97
C LEU A 11 29.76 9.01 -34.83
N VAL A 12 29.53 10.30 -35.11
CA VAL A 12 29.00 11.23 -34.12
C VAL A 12 27.56 10.90 -33.78
N ILE A 13 26.72 10.55 -34.76
CA ILE A 13 25.32 10.15 -34.53
C ILE A 13 25.30 8.83 -33.75
N ALA A 14 26.16 7.86 -34.05
CA ALA A 14 26.25 6.62 -33.30
C ALA A 14 26.68 6.81 -31.86
N LEU A 15 27.63 7.74 -31.59
CA LEU A 15 28.06 8.12 -30.25
C LEU A 15 26.95 8.82 -29.46
N ILE A 16 26.18 9.70 -30.10
CA ILE A 16 25.05 10.38 -29.46
C ILE A 16 23.93 9.39 -29.14
N VAL A 17 23.63 8.47 -30.02
CA VAL A 17 22.62 7.42 -29.79
C VAL A 17 23.05 6.46 -28.66
N VAL A 18 24.31 6.05 -28.63
CA VAL A 18 24.86 5.22 -27.55
C VAL A 18 24.85 5.98 -26.22
N GLN A 19 25.16 7.27 -26.20
CA GLN A 19 25.06 8.09 -24.98
C GLN A 19 23.61 8.32 -24.52
N GLN A 20 22.63 8.35 -25.40
CA GLN A 20 21.23 8.43 -25.02
C GLN A 20 20.68 7.10 -24.52
N VAL A 21 21.16 5.98 -25.07
CA VAL A 21 20.77 4.63 -24.57
C VAL A 21 21.43 4.31 -23.22
N THR A 22 22.61 4.84 -22.94
CA THR A 22 23.26 4.70 -21.62
C THR A 22 22.78 5.69 -20.58
N LYS A 23 22.04 6.74 -20.99
CA LYS A 23 21.24 7.61 -20.10
C LYS A 23 19.82 7.06 -19.89
N GLY A 24 19.63 5.78 -19.97
CA GLY A 24 18.54 5.09 -19.27
C GLY A 24 18.78 5.31 -17.78
N GLY A 25 18.47 6.50 -17.30
CA GLY A 25 18.52 6.83 -15.88
C GLY A 25 17.69 5.77 -15.16
N SER A 26 18.33 4.98 -14.33
CA SER A 26 17.59 4.30 -13.28
C SER A 26 16.85 5.42 -12.56
N ASN A 27 15.54 5.54 -12.78
CA ASN A 27 14.66 6.41 -12.00
C ASN A 27 14.63 5.84 -10.56
N LYS A 28 15.78 5.93 -9.88
CA LYS A 28 15.85 5.64 -8.46
C LYS A 28 15.15 6.79 -7.78
N VAL A 29 13.96 6.51 -7.29
CA VAL A 29 13.30 7.40 -6.35
C VAL A 29 14.18 7.43 -5.11
N ASP A 30 14.65 8.62 -4.74
CA ASP A 30 15.45 8.80 -3.55
C ASP A 30 14.55 8.69 -2.31
N PRO A 31 14.83 7.79 -1.36
CA PRO A 31 14.06 7.68 -0.13
C PRO A 31 13.93 8.99 0.65
N SER A 32 14.92 9.89 0.54
CA SER A 32 14.90 11.20 1.21
C SER A 32 13.86 12.17 0.61
N ASN A 33 13.35 11.89 -0.58
CA ASN A 33 12.32 12.71 -1.24
C ASN A 33 10.89 12.29 -0.86
N LEU A 34 10.72 11.21 -0.10
CA LEU A 34 9.41 10.81 0.41
C LEU A 34 9.00 11.71 1.58
N THR A 35 7.78 12.20 1.52
CA THR A 35 7.20 13.07 2.55
C THR A 35 6.39 12.29 3.58
N GLY A 36 6.23 12.85 4.80
CA GLY A 36 5.34 12.30 5.83
C GLY A 36 5.87 11.07 6.58
N LEU A 37 7.15 10.67 6.40
CA LEU A 37 7.70 9.51 7.08
C LEU A 37 7.60 9.60 8.61
N ALA A 38 7.92 10.75 9.18
CA ALA A 38 7.87 10.96 10.63
C ALA A 38 6.43 10.88 11.16
N ASP A 39 5.47 11.42 10.42
CA ASP A 39 4.05 11.38 10.80
C ASP A 39 3.52 9.95 10.76
N VAL A 40 3.83 9.19 9.70
CA VAL A 40 3.48 7.76 9.58
C VAL A 40 4.09 6.94 10.71
N GLN A 41 5.36 7.18 11.04
CA GLN A 41 6.01 6.49 12.14
C GLN A 41 5.32 6.80 13.48
N ALA A 42 5.01 8.07 13.75
CA ALA A 42 4.33 8.49 14.97
C ALA A 42 2.90 7.94 15.06
N GLU A 43 2.16 7.89 13.95
CA GLU A 43 0.80 7.36 13.90
C GLU A 43 0.73 5.91 14.35
N PHE A 44 1.68 5.08 13.91
CA PHE A 44 1.67 3.64 14.20
C PHE A 44 2.69 3.24 15.29
N ASP A 45 3.31 4.20 15.98
CA ASP A 45 4.26 3.91 17.04
C ASP A 45 3.64 3.11 18.19
N GLY A 46 4.36 2.09 18.66
CA GLY A 46 3.95 1.20 19.73
C GLY A 46 2.77 0.28 19.39
N LEU A 47 2.19 0.34 18.18
CA LEU A 47 1.11 -0.56 17.78
C LEU A 47 1.67 -1.88 17.24
N PRO A 48 1.27 -3.05 17.81
CA PRO A 48 1.67 -4.33 17.27
C PRO A 48 1.00 -4.55 15.91
N GLU A 49 1.78 -5.02 14.93
CA GLU A 49 1.28 -5.40 13.62
C GLU A 49 1.57 -6.88 13.35
N THR A 50 0.56 -7.62 12.91
CA THR A 50 0.67 -9.02 12.50
C THR A 50 -0.27 -9.30 11.34
N ASN A 51 0.27 -9.83 10.22
CA ASN A 51 -0.50 -10.18 9.02
C ASN A 51 -1.40 -9.05 8.54
N GLY A 52 -0.86 -7.82 8.47
CA GLY A 52 -1.59 -6.63 8.04
C GLY A 52 -2.68 -6.15 8.99
N THR A 53 -2.68 -6.65 10.22
CA THR A 53 -3.59 -6.22 11.28
C THR A 53 -2.82 -5.50 12.37
N ILE A 54 -3.22 -4.27 12.70
CA ILE A 54 -2.65 -3.49 13.81
C ILE A 54 -3.62 -3.43 14.99
N GLY A 55 -3.04 -3.35 16.18
CA GLY A 55 -3.75 -3.22 17.45
C GLY A 55 -3.69 -4.47 18.30
N PRO A 56 -4.22 -4.41 19.53
CA PRO A 56 -4.10 -5.47 20.51
C PRO A 56 -4.88 -6.71 20.09
N ALA A 57 -4.26 -7.89 20.19
CA ALA A 57 -4.89 -9.16 19.82
C ALA A 57 -6.16 -9.46 20.63
N SER A 58 -6.31 -8.85 21.81
CA SER A 58 -7.49 -8.99 22.69
C SER A 58 -8.73 -8.28 22.14
N ALA A 59 -8.58 -7.27 21.27
CA ALA A 59 -9.72 -6.59 20.66
C ALA A 59 -10.49 -7.55 19.75
N LYS A 60 -11.78 -7.70 20.03
CA LYS A 60 -12.64 -8.66 19.29
C LYS A 60 -13.26 -8.08 18.03
N VAL A 61 -13.31 -6.77 17.91
CA VAL A 61 -13.81 -6.09 16.72
C VAL A 61 -12.65 -5.88 15.76
N VAL A 62 -12.89 -6.15 14.48
CA VAL A 62 -11.94 -5.92 13.39
C VAL A 62 -12.59 -5.01 12.36
N ILE A 63 -11.96 -3.89 12.08
CA ILE A 63 -12.28 -3.00 10.96
C ILE A 63 -11.34 -3.39 9.83
N THR A 64 -11.88 -3.98 8.76
CA THR A 64 -11.09 -4.43 7.60
C THR A 64 -11.31 -3.47 6.44
N GLU A 65 -10.24 -2.91 5.93
CA GLU A 65 -10.21 -2.20 4.65
C GLU A 65 -9.79 -3.16 3.54
N PHE A 66 -10.53 -3.18 2.44
CA PHE A 66 -10.10 -3.69 1.15
C PHE A 66 -9.76 -2.48 0.29
N GLY A 67 -8.48 -2.25 0.08
CA GLY A 67 -7.96 -1.04 -0.57
C GLY A 67 -6.91 -1.35 -1.63
N ASP A 68 -6.79 -0.45 -2.60
CA ASP A 68 -5.75 -0.48 -3.64
C ASP A 68 -4.78 0.68 -3.41
N LEU A 69 -3.48 0.40 -3.34
CA LEU A 69 -2.45 1.42 -3.08
C LEU A 69 -2.35 2.49 -4.18
N ARG A 70 -3.00 2.28 -5.31
CA ARG A 70 -3.09 3.27 -6.41
C ARG A 70 -4.42 4.02 -6.43
N CYS A 71 -5.38 3.65 -5.58
CA CYS A 71 -6.70 4.26 -5.55
C CYS A 71 -6.68 5.63 -4.86
N PRO A 72 -7.08 6.74 -5.54
CA PRO A 72 -7.11 8.06 -4.91
C PRO A 72 -8.12 8.17 -3.76
N ILE A 73 -9.24 7.44 -3.85
CA ILE A 73 -10.26 7.44 -2.78
C ILE A 73 -9.73 6.68 -1.54
N CYS A 74 -8.94 5.62 -1.74
CA CYS A 74 -8.24 4.95 -0.63
C CYS A 74 -7.23 5.88 0.04
N ARG A 75 -6.48 6.68 -0.75
CA ARG A 75 -5.60 7.72 -0.21
C ARG A 75 -6.37 8.72 0.68
N THR A 76 -7.51 9.20 0.22
CA THR A 76 -8.35 10.11 1.02
C THR A 76 -8.79 9.44 2.31
N PHE A 77 -9.23 8.18 2.24
CA PHE A 77 -9.62 7.41 3.42
C PHE A 77 -8.45 7.23 4.41
N ASP A 78 -7.28 6.83 3.92
CA ASP A 78 -6.09 6.65 4.75
C ASP A 78 -5.69 7.96 5.44
N ASN A 79 -5.59 9.05 4.69
CA ASN A 79 -5.12 10.32 5.23
C ASN A 79 -6.12 11.02 6.17
N GLU A 80 -7.42 10.87 5.96
CA GLU A 80 -8.44 11.63 6.69
C GLU A 80 -9.20 10.82 7.76
N VAL A 81 -9.32 9.50 7.57
CA VAL A 81 -10.16 8.67 8.44
C VAL A 81 -9.32 7.73 9.31
N VAL A 82 -8.29 7.09 8.75
CA VAL A 82 -7.46 6.10 9.48
C VAL A 82 -6.84 6.68 10.75
N PRO A 83 -6.27 7.90 10.79
CA PRO A 83 -5.69 8.45 12.03
C PRO A 83 -6.71 8.53 13.18
N THR A 84 -7.95 8.91 12.86
CA THR A 84 -9.04 8.97 13.86
C THR A 84 -9.47 7.57 14.32
N LEU A 85 -9.47 6.58 13.41
CA LEU A 85 -9.73 5.18 13.78
C LEU A 85 -8.63 4.62 14.68
N VAL A 86 -7.38 4.91 14.36
CA VAL A 86 -6.22 4.52 15.20
C VAL A 86 -6.36 5.10 16.58
N ALA A 87 -6.60 6.41 16.71
CA ALA A 87 -6.71 7.09 17.99
C ALA A 87 -7.90 6.57 18.84
N ASN A 88 -9.08 6.42 18.24
CA ASN A 88 -10.31 6.17 18.97
C ASN A 88 -10.65 4.70 19.19
N PHE A 89 -10.14 3.80 18.34
CA PHE A 89 -10.46 2.38 18.42
C PHE A 89 -9.25 1.48 18.65
N VAL A 90 -8.13 1.72 17.93
CA VAL A 90 -6.97 0.83 18.03
C VAL A 90 -6.21 1.08 19.33
N ARG A 91 -5.83 2.32 19.60
CA ARG A 91 -5.08 2.69 20.82
C ARG A 91 -5.89 2.49 22.09
N THR A 92 -7.20 2.55 21.98
CA THR A 92 -8.11 2.30 23.12
C THR A 92 -8.46 0.80 23.29
N GLY A 93 -7.97 -0.06 22.41
CA GLY A 93 -8.23 -1.50 22.47
C GLY A 93 -9.65 -1.92 22.08
N LYS A 94 -10.48 -1.02 21.55
CA LYS A 94 -11.87 -1.30 21.16
C LYS A 94 -11.96 -2.10 19.86
N ALA A 95 -11.03 -1.88 18.91
CA ALA A 95 -10.96 -2.61 17.67
C ALA A 95 -9.51 -2.75 17.19
N ARG A 96 -9.31 -3.62 16.20
CA ARG A 96 -8.09 -3.73 15.38
C ARG A 96 -8.40 -3.22 13.98
N LEU A 97 -7.40 -2.68 13.30
CA LEU A 97 -7.49 -2.38 11.87
C LEU A 97 -6.77 -3.47 11.09
N GLN A 98 -7.40 -3.96 10.05
CA GLN A 98 -6.81 -4.90 9.10
C GLN A 98 -6.84 -4.29 7.70
N PHE A 99 -5.69 -4.30 7.02
CA PHE A 99 -5.60 -3.90 5.62
C PHE A 99 -5.46 -5.14 4.73
N ARG A 100 -6.32 -5.23 3.74
CA ARG A 100 -6.31 -6.27 2.72
C ARG A 100 -6.11 -5.60 1.37
N VAL A 101 -4.88 -5.67 0.86
CA VAL A 101 -4.52 -5.02 -0.41
C VAL A 101 -5.22 -5.74 -1.56
N TRP A 102 -6.18 -5.05 -2.17
CA TRP A 102 -7.01 -5.55 -3.25
C TRP A 102 -6.71 -4.81 -4.55
N PRO A 103 -5.81 -5.36 -5.41
CA PRO A 103 -5.35 -4.67 -6.62
C PRO A 103 -6.36 -4.77 -7.75
N ILE A 104 -7.12 -3.71 -7.99
CA ILE A 104 -8.18 -3.65 -9.03
C ILE A 104 -7.93 -2.63 -10.13
N LEU A 105 -6.93 -1.74 -9.98
CA LEU A 105 -6.63 -0.68 -10.92
C LEU A 105 -5.53 -1.05 -11.94
N GLY A 106 -5.47 -2.32 -12.32
CA GLY A 106 -4.60 -2.82 -13.38
C GLY A 106 -3.25 -3.38 -12.89
N PRO A 107 -2.32 -3.67 -13.84
CA PRO A 107 -1.10 -4.42 -13.53
C PRO A 107 -0.19 -3.77 -12.48
N ASN A 108 -0.14 -2.45 -12.44
CA ASN A 108 0.69 -1.72 -11.48
C ASN A 108 0.17 -1.82 -10.04
N SER A 109 -1.14 -2.01 -9.86
CA SER A 109 -1.73 -2.33 -8.55
C SER A 109 -1.28 -3.69 -8.05
N VAL A 110 -1.09 -4.67 -8.95
CA VAL A 110 -0.52 -5.97 -8.59
C VAL A 110 0.92 -5.81 -8.08
N THR A 111 1.74 -5.02 -8.78
CA THR A 111 3.11 -4.70 -8.32
C THR A 111 3.10 -4.03 -6.93
N ALA A 112 2.16 -3.10 -6.70
CA ALA A 112 2.00 -2.45 -5.40
C ALA A 112 1.55 -3.44 -4.31
N ALA A 113 0.64 -4.35 -4.62
CA ALA A 113 0.18 -5.38 -3.70
C ALA A 113 1.28 -6.39 -3.34
N GLN A 114 2.14 -6.76 -4.29
CA GLN A 114 3.31 -7.60 -4.03
C GLN A 114 4.31 -6.91 -3.10
N ALA A 115 4.57 -5.61 -3.30
CA ALA A 115 5.41 -4.81 -2.41
C ALA A 115 4.80 -4.68 -1.00
N ALA A 116 3.50 -4.45 -0.91
CA ALA A 116 2.76 -4.41 0.35
C ALA A 116 2.82 -5.75 1.10
N TYR A 117 2.73 -6.87 0.38
CA TYR A 117 2.93 -8.19 0.97
C TYR A 117 4.33 -8.33 1.59
N ALA A 118 5.39 -7.87 0.92
CA ALA A 118 6.74 -7.91 1.45
C ALA A 118 6.89 -7.04 2.72
N ALA A 119 6.28 -5.85 2.73
CA ALA A 119 6.23 -5.02 3.93
C ALA A 119 5.45 -5.70 5.07
N GLN A 120 4.37 -6.41 4.76
CA GLN A 120 3.61 -7.20 5.74
C GLN A 120 4.45 -8.29 6.39
N GLN A 121 5.33 -8.99 5.65
CA GLN A 121 6.22 -10.00 6.22
C GLN A 121 7.18 -9.39 7.26
N GLN A 122 7.48 -8.11 7.12
CA GLN A 122 8.32 -7.35 8.05
C GLN A 122 7.50 -6.51 9.05
N LYS A 123 6.19 -6.81 9.22
CA LYS A 123 5.26 -6.15 10.16
C LYS A 123 5.18 -4.63 9.95
N SER A 124 5.14 -4.21 8.70
CA SER A 124 5.17 -2.79 8.31
C SER A 124 4.19 -2.47 7.17
N LEU A 125 3.13 -3.27 6.99
CA LEU A 125 2.16 -3.04 5.93
C LEU A 125 1.46 -1.70 6.07
N TRP A 126 0.98 -1.36 7.27
CA TRP A 126 0.28 -0.11 7.50
C TRP A 126 1.19 1.10 7.27
N ARG A 127 2.40 1.08 7.82
CA ARG A 127 3.40 2.14 7.55
C ARG A 127 3.74 2.26 6.07
N PHE A 128 3.89 1.13 5.39
CA PHE A 128 4.18 1.11 3.95
C PHE A 128 3.00 1.67 3.13
N ALA A 129 1.78 1.30 3.48
CA ALA A 129 0.56 1.76 2.81
C ALA A 129 0.37 3.27 3.02
N SER A 130 0.40 3.76 4.25
CA SER A 130 0.21 5.19 4.55
C SER A 130 1.32 6.06 3.95
N LEU A 131 2.59 5.61 4.00
CA LEU A 131 3.68 6.32 3.31
C LEU A 131 3.46 6.34 1.78
N THR A 132 2.94 5.24 1.23
CA THR A 132 2.60 5.15 -0.19
C THR A 132 1.45 6.08 -0.56
N TYR A 133 0.40 6.16 0.24
CA TYR A 133 -0.72 7.07 0.00
C TYR A 133 -0.31 8.54 0.11
N LEU A 134 0.50 8.92 1.09
CA LEU A 134 1.03 10.29 1.21
C LEU A 134 1.86 10.72 -0.01
N ASN A 135 2.54 9.77 -0.65
CA ASN A 135 3.39 9.99 -1.83
C ASN A 135 2.77 9.45 -3.13
N GLN A 136 1.45 9.24 -3.15
CA GLN A 136 0.75 8.68 -4.29
C GLN A 136 0.78 9.63 -5.50
N GLY A 137 1.26 9.11 -6.63
CA GLY A 137 1.23 9.82 -7.90
C GLY A 137 -0.14 9.77 -8.59
N ASP A 138 -0.21 10.35 -9.78
CA ASP A 138 -1.41 10.35 -10.61
C ASP A 138 -1.76 8.91 -11.06
N GLU A 139 -3.01 8.48 -10.86
CA GLU A 139 -3.48 7.13 -11.17
C GLU A 139 -3.42 6.79 -12.66
N THR A 140 -3.42 7.80 -13.54
CA THR A 140 -3.37 7.63 -15.00
C THR A 140 -1.99 7.24 -15.51
N VAL A 141 -0.93 7.42 -14.69
CA VAL A 141 0.44 7.06 -15.04
C VAL A 141 0.95 5.91 -14.19
N ASN A 142 1.97 5.22 -14.71
CA ASN A 142 2.66 4.17 -13.96
C ASN A 142 3.69 4.77 -12.98
N TRP A 143 3.23 5.32 -11.87
CA TRP A 143 4.09 5.91 -10.85
C TRP A 143 4.62 4.88 -9.85
N PHE A 144 3.83 3.82 -9.55
CA PHE A 144 4.27 2.79 -8.62
C PHE A 144 5.22 1.81 -9.30
N THR A 145 6.50 2.08 -9.21
CA THR A 145 7.59 1.27 -9.79
C THR A 145 8.32 0.48 -8.71
N THR A 146 9.13 -0.49 -9.14
CA THR A 146 10.07 -1.18 -8.21
C THR A 146 11.01 -0.19 -7.52
N ALA A 147 11.47 0.86 -8.22
CA ALA A 147 12.31 1.90 -7.62
C ALA A 147 11.57 2.65 -6.52
N TYR A 148 10.29 2.98 -6.72
CA TYR A 148 9.45 3.59 -5.68
C TYR A 148 9.28 2.64 -4.48
N ALA A 149 8.95 1.36 -4.75
CA ALA A 149 8.78 0.36 -3.70
C ALA A 149 10.03 0.20 -2.83
N HIS A 150 11.22 0.18 -3.46
CA HIS A 150 12.49 0.16 -2.74
C HIS A 150 12.73 1.43 -1.91
N ALA A 151 12.46 2.62 -2.48
CA ALA A 151 12.61 3.87 -1.75
C ALA A 151 11.70 3.90 -0.50
N ALA A 152 10.45 3.49 -0.62
CA ALA A 152 9.52 3.42 0.51
C ALA A 152 9.97 2.38 1.56
N ALA A 153 10.40 1.20 1.12
CA ALA A 153 10.92 0.16 2.01
C ALA A 153 12.20 0.61 2.74
N GLN A 154 13.13 1.27 2.04
CA GLN A 154 14.36 1.82 2.63
C GLN A 154 14.06 2.93 3.64
N ALA A 155 13.14 3.85 3.32
CA ALA A 155 12.72 4.91 4.23
C ALA A 155 12.16 4.34 5.55
N LEU A 156 11.45 3.21 5.46
CA LEU A 156 10.89 2.51 6.62
C LEU A 156 11.90 1.60 7.34
N GLY A 157 13.15 1.51 6.85
CA GLY A 157 14.20 0.67 7.45
C GLY A 157 13.99 -0.83 7.24
N LEU A 158 13.29 -1.23 6.19
CA LEU A 158 13.05 -2.64 5.89
C LEU A 158 14.30 -3.30 5.30
N ASP A 159 14.48 -4.59 5.54
CA ASP A 159 15.48 -5.41 4.86
C ASP A 159 15.10 -5.56 3.38
N ILE A 160 15.88 -4.92 2.50
CA ILE A 160 15.59 -4.87 1.07
C ILE A 160 15.80 -6.23 0.39
N ALA A 161 16.78 -7.02 0.83
CA ALA A 161 17.00 -8.35 0.25
C ALA A 161 15.83 -9.28 0.57
N GLN A 162 15.34 -9.25 1.82
CA GLN A 162 14.14 -9.99 2.21
C GLN A 162 12.88 -9.44 1.52
N PHE A 163 12.75 -8.12 1.41
CA PHE A 163 11.65 -7.46 0.73
C PHE A 163 11.55 -7.90 -0.75
N ASP A 164 12.68 -7.96 -1.46
CA ASP A 164 12.71 -8.41 -2.85
C ASP A 164 12.34 -9.89 -2.99
N LYS A 165 12.82 -10.73 -2.09
CA LYS A 165 12.47 -12.14 -2.05
C LYS A 165 10.97 -12.34 -1.81
N ASP A 166 10.41 -11.63 -0.84
CA ASP A 166 9.01 -11.79 -0.45
C ASP A 166 8.06 -11.27 -1.52
N ARG A 167 8.32 -10.08 -2.10
CA ARG A 167 7.46 -9.53 -3.16
C ARG A 167 7.44 -10.38 -4.43
N ALA A 168 8.52 -11.10 -4.74
CA ALA A 168 8.61 -11.99 -5.91
C ALA A 168 8.09 -13.41 -5.61
N SER A 169 7.65 -13.70 -4.41
CA SER A 169 7.27 -15.05 -3.98
C SER A 169 5.91 -15.49 -4.52
N SER A 170 5.74 -16.81 -4.64
CA SER A 170 4.42 -17.40 -4.92
C SER A 170 3.41 -17.11 -3.80
N ALA A 171 3.87 -16.91 -2.57
CA ALA A 171 3.03 -16.57 -1.43
C ALA A 171 2.41 -15.17 -1.55
N ALA A 172 3.13 -14.20 -2.14
CA ALA A 172 2.58 -12.89 -2.47
C ALA A 172 1.39 -13.03 -3.44
N ASN A 173 1.59 -13.77 -4.53
CA ASN A 173 0.54 -14.00 -5.51
C ASN A 173 -0.65 -14.78 -4.95
N ALA A 174 -0.40 -15.78 -4.11
CA ALA A 174 -1.46 -16.54 -3.42
C ALA A 174 -2.26 -15.65 -2.47
N THR A 175 -1.59 -14.72 -1.76
CA THR A 175 -2.27 -13.75 -0.89
C THR A 175 -3.17 -12.81 -1.69
N ILE A 176 -2.67 -12.27 -2.80
CA ILE A 176 -3.46 -11.43 -3.71
C ILE A 176 -4.67 -12.21 -4.26
N ALA A 177 -4.45 -13.43 -4.73
CA ALA A 177 -5.54 -14.28 -5.24
C ALA A 177 -6.61 -14.54 -4.15
N LYS A 178 -6.19 -14.76 -2.90
CA LYS A 178 -7.11 -14.93 -1.78
C LYS A 178 -7.92 -13.66 -1.50
N VAL A 179 -7.30 -12.48 -1.55
CA VAL A 179 -8.02 -11.20 -1.35
C VAL A 179 -9.04 -11.00 -2.46
N ASN A 180 -8.66 -11.25 -3.71
CA ASN A 180 -9.58 -11.16 -4.86
C ASN A 180 -10.77 -12.12 -4.71
N ALA A 181 -10.52 -13.38 -4.33
CA ALA A 181 -11.57 -14.37 -4.11
C ALA A 181 -12.52 -13.98 -2.96
N ASP A 182 -11.98 -13.46 -1.87
CA ASP A 182 -12.79 -13.01 -0.73
C ASP A 182 -13.64 -11.78 -1.09
N ALA A 183 -13.09 -10.80 -1.79
CA ALA A 183 -13.79 -9.62 -2.25
C ALA A 183 -14.94 -10.01 -3.20
N SER A 184 -14.67 -10.89 -4.17
CA SER A 184 -15.70 -11.43 -5.09
C SER A 184 -16.80 -12.18 -4.36
N ARG A 185 -16.45 -13.09 -3.43
CA ARG A 185 -17.42 -13.85 -2.63
C ARG A 185 -18.29 -12.95 -1.76
N LEU A 186 -17.76 -11.83 -1.32
CA LEU A 186 -18.48 -10.82 -0.52
C LEU A 186 -19.26 -9.82 -1.38
N GLY A 187 -19.17 -9.92 -2.71
CA GLY A 187 -19.88 -9.05 -3.65
C GLY A 187 -19.33 -7.61 -3.69
N PHE A 188 -18.07 -7.38 -3.32
CA PHE A 188 -17.46 -6.04 -3.34
C PHE A 188 -17.24 -5.57 -4.78
N GLN A 189 -17.45 -4.26 -5.01
CA GLN A 189 -17.44 -3.67 -6.36
C GLN A 189 -16.31 -2.66 -6.56
N GLY A 190 -15.59 -2.26 -5.51
CA GLY A 190 -14.56 -1.22 -5.60
C GLY A 190 -13.86 -0.95 -4.29
N THR A 191 -12.88 -0.07 -4.34
CA THR A 191 -12.05 0.32 -3.20
C THR A 191 -12.21 1.81 -2.87
N PRO A 192 -12.12 2.22 -1.59
CA PRO A 192 -12.03 1.33 -0.44
C PRO A 192 -13.39 0.68 -0.13
N THR A 193 -13.38 -0.59 0.27
CA THR A 193 -14.54 -1.23 0.88
C THR A 193 -14.22 -1.56 2.33
N ILE A 194 -15.08 -1.12 3.25
CA ILE A 194 -14.87 -1.28 4.69
C ILE A 194 -15.84 -2.32 5.25
N ARG A 195 -15.28 -3.34 5.89
CA ARG A 195 -16.04 -4.36 6.60
C ARG A 195 -15.72 -4.31 8.09
N VAL A 196 -16.76 -4.20 8.92
CA VAL A 196 -16.61 -4.26 10.38
C VAL A 196 -17.16 -5.60 10.86
N SER A 197 -16.38 -6.32 11.67
CA SER A 197 -16.76 -7.64 12.19
C SER A 197 -16.43 -7.75 13.67
N GLY A 198 -17.23 -8.50 14.40
CA GLY A 198 -17.08 -8.71 15.84
C GLY A 198 -18.04 -9.78 16.37
N PRO A 199 -18.20 -9.92 17.69
CA PRO A 199 -19.09 -10.91 18.30
C PRO A 199 -20.54 -10.80 17.85
N GLY A 200 -21.02 -9.59 17.53
CA GLY A 200 -22.38 -9.33 17.03
C GLY A 200 -22.57 -9.54 15.53
N GLY A 201 -21.58 -10.11 14.83
CA GLY A 201 -21.65 -10.38 13.39
C GLY A 201 -20.70 -9.54 12.56
N ALA A 202 -21.06 -9.31 11.30
CA ALA A 202 -20.24 -8.53 10.39
C ALA A 202 -21.10 -7.78 9.38
N LEU A 203 -20.68 -6.55 9.01
CA LEU A 203 -21.38 -5.71 8.04
C LEU A 203 -20.39 -4.89 7.21
N THR A 204 -20.79 -4.55 6.01
CA THR A 204 -20.09 -3.59 5.16
C THR A 204 -20.68 -2.20 5.40
N VAL A 205 -19.81 -1.19 5.54
CA VAL A 205 -20.20 0.18 5.84
C VAL A 205 -19.52 1.15 4.88
N ASN A 206 -20.04 2.36 4.78
CA ASN A 206 -19.37 3.43 4.04
C ASN A 206 -18.01 3.76 4.67
N ALA A 207 -17.05 4.17 3.84
CA ALA A 207 -15.70 4.54 4.24
C ALA A 207 -15.66 5.94 4.90
N THR A 208 -16.48 6.14 5.94
CA THR A 208 -16.51 7.35 6.75
C THR A 208 -16.37 6.98 8.22
N TYR A 209 -15.75 7.85 9.01
CA TYR A 209 -15.61 7.64 10.45
C TYR A 209 -16.94 7.32 11.14
N ALA A 210 -17.98 8.11 10.84
CA ALA A 210 -19.29 7.96 11.49
C ALA A 210 -19.93 6.59 11.19
N ALA A 211 -19.88 6.13 9.93
CA ALA A 211 -20.42 4.83 9.54
C ALA A 211 -19.63 3.67 10.16
N ILE A 212 -18.31 3.79 10.23
CA ILE A 212 -17.43 2.78 10.86
C ILE A 212 -17.68 2.74 12.37
N ALA A 213 -17.79 3.90 13.04
CA ALA A 213 -18.05 3.97 14.47
C ALA A 213 -19.41 3.32 14.84
N ALA A 214 -20.45 3.62 14.08
CA ALA A 214 -21.75 2.95 14.23
C ALA A 214 -21.67 1.43 13.99
N GLY A 215 -20.87 1.03 12.97
CA GLY A 215 -20.59 -0.39 12.70
C GLY A 215 -19.91 -1.10 13.86
N VAL A 216 -18.87 -0.47 14.45
CA VAL A 216 -18.17 -0.99 15.63
C VAL A 216 -19.14 -1.19 16.80
N GLN A 217 -19.98 -0.22 17.10
CA GLN A 217 -21.00 -0.34 18.15
C GLN A 217 -21.92 -1.53 17.90
N LYS A 218 -22.42 -1.68 16.66
CA LYS A 218 -23.36 -2.74 16.30
C LYS A 218 -22.76 -4.15 16.43
N VAL A 219 -21.47 -4.33 16.10
CA VAL A 219 -20.84 -5.67 16.12
C VAL A 219 -20.11 -5.98 17.43
N SER A 220 -19.96 -5.04 18.34
CA SER A 220 -19.25 -5.29 19.62
C SER A 220 -20.01 -6.22 20.56
N GLY A 221 -21.28 -6.51 20.29
CA GLY A 221 -22.06 -7.45 21.11
C GLY A 221 -22.44 -6.88 22.49
N THR A 222 -22.18 -5.60 22.74
CA THR A 222 -22.77 -4.90 23.88
C THR A 222 -24.17 -4.44 23.47
N ALA A 223 -25.14 -5.35 23.55
CA ALA A 223 -26.50 -4.93 23.76
C ALA A 223 -26.52 -4.22 25.11
N GLY A 224 -26.96 -2.96 25.12
CA GLY A 224 -27.18 -2.18 26.33
C GLY A 224 -28.17 -2.82 27.30
#